data_18d4af419b339dfbc6f84eb9c1b94902
#
_entry.id   18d4af419b339dfbc6f84eb9c1b94902
#
_cell.length_a   1.000
_cell.length_b   1.000
_cell.length_c   1.000
_cell.angle_alpha   90.00
_cell.angle_beta   90.00
_cell.angle_gamma   90.00
#
_symmetry.space_group_name_H-M   'P 1'
#
loop_
_entity.id
_entity.type
_entity.pdbx_description
1 polymer ?
#
loop_
_entity_poly.entity_id
_entity_poly.type
_entity_poly.pdbx_seq_one_letter_code
_entity_poly.pdbx_strand_id
1 'polypeptide(L)'
;MKDFLEETIEKSTEKSSEEAAEAREILDSDLFIEQRGIRSLTDKDARVGKKSHTQYFFGYKSEYCVTTEGIITAIDVHDGAYFDGKDFGSLCDKTLAAGLKIAEFFGDKAYFIPQILNRLKELGTRAFIPVSASSYKIDEELYSYNKDSDQWFCRYGNETVKKSRNRRKRRQKDFESYKYYFKPDQCRNCPHRDECIKKARSVRKILEVSVNAPEYYEYSQFEKTDEFREKYKQRAGIERKNAEMKRFHGLARARGYGLRSVSLQAKFTALAVNLKRIAKLVSSSNDKKYQEIQLFLIKLKYKLFKNFNRNSGCERTT
;
A
#
# COMPACT_ATOMS: atom_id res chain seq x y z
N MET A 1 6.56 22.24 25.96
CA MET A 1 7.83 21.81 25.33
C MET A 1 8.58 22.98 24.71
N LYS A 2 7.94 23.87 23.96
CA LYS A 2 8.57 25.07 23.41
C LYS A 2 9.18 25.91 24.51
N ASP A 3 8.37 26.30 25.49
CA ASP A 3 8.78 27.12 26.64
C ASP A 3 9.94 26.47 27.44
N PHE A 4 9.91 25.11 27.56
CA PHE A 4 10.99 24.37 28.22
C PHE A 4 12.31 24.41 27.43
N LEU A 5 12.26 24.30 26.12
CA LEU A 5 13.45 24.38 25.25
C LEU A 5 14.01 25.82 25.24
N GLU A 6 13.14 26.83 25.16
CA GLU A 6 13.54 28.23 25.23
C GLU A 6 14.19 28.54 26.59
N GLU A 7 13.59 28.13 27.71
CA GLU A 7 14.13 28.27 29.05
C GLU A 7 15.47 27.52 29.24
N THR A 8 15.61 26.33 28.62
CA THR A 8 16.86 25.54 28.66
C THR A 8 17.97 26.25 27.90
N ILE A 9 17.68 26.85 26.75
CA ILE A 9 18.64 27.62 25.95
C ILE A 9 19.06 28.91 26.72
N GLU A 10 18.13 29.58 27.37
CA GLU A 10 18.41 30.80 28.14
C GLU A 10 19.24 30.51 29.40
N LYS A 11 18.97 29.39 30.07
CA LYS A 11 19.69 29.00 31.31
C LYS A 11 21.03 28.30 31.03
N SER A 12 21.32 27.91 29.81
CA SER A 12 22.59 27.31 29.43
C SER A 12 23.72 28.32 29.57
N THR A 13 24.65 28.05 30.47
CA THR A 13 25.83 28.89 30.71
C THR A 13 26.79 28.91 29.53
N GLU A 14 26.72 27.92 28.65
CA GLU A 14 27.47 27.84 27.40
C GLU A 14 26.52 27.91 26.20
N LYS A 15 26.28 29.15 25.72
CA LYS A 15 25.45 29.40 24.53
C LYS A 15 25.91 28.70 23.24
N SER A 16 27.09 28.08 23.25
CA SER A 16 27.71 27.35 22.14
C SER A 16 27.76 25.82 22.38
N SER A 17 27.07 25.29 23.39
CA SER A 17 27.04 23.85 23.62
C SER A 17 26.29 23.15 22.48
N GLU A 18 26.71 21.91 22.19
CA GLU A 18 26.09 21.08 21.14
C GLU A 18 24.60 20.88 21.38
N GLU A 19 24.21 20.73 22.66
CA GLU A 19 22.81 20.60 23.09
C GLU A 19 21.99 21.86 22.84
N ALA A 20 22.59 23.04 23.06
CA ALA A 20 21.91 24.31 22.79
C ALA A 20 21.76 24.58 21.31
N ALA A 21 22.72 24.16 20.50
CA ALA A 21 22.62 24.20 19.04
C ALA A 21 21.53 23.23 18.51
N GLU A 22 21.46 22.01 19.03
CA GLU A 22 20.42 21.04 18.69
C GLU A 22 19.03 21.53 19.12
N ALA A 23 18.90 22.13 20.30
CA ALA A 23 17.64 22.68 20.76
C ALA A 23 17.14 23.86 19.88
N ARG A 24 18.06 24.70 19.38
CA ARG A 24 17.72 25.77 18.42
C ARG A 24 17.29 25.19 17.07
N GLU A 25 18.03 24.22 16.54
CA GLU A 25 17.66 23.53 15.29
C GLU A 25 16.25 22.94 15.36
N ILE A 26 15.88 22.37 16.52
CA ILE A 26 14.54 21.83 16.75
C ILE A 26 13.50 22.95 16.77
N LEU A 27 13.74 24.05 17.49
CA LEU A 27 12.82 25.19 17.59
C LEU A 27 12.59 25.86 16.22
N ASP A 28 13.64 25.98 15.41
CA ASP A 28 13.61 26.61 14.09
C ASP A 28 13.10 25.69 12.99
N SER A 29 12.90 24.41 13.29
CA SER A 29 12.40 23.46 12.30
C SER A 29 10.94 23.76 11.92
N ASP A 30 10.64 23.75 10.61
CA ASP A 30 9.27 23.91 10.09
C ASP A 30 8.27 22.96 10.77
N LEU A 31 8.73 21.76 11.14
CA LEU A 31 7.92 20.76 11.81
C LEU A 31 7.50 21.16 13.22
N PHE A 32 8.33 21.96 13.92
CA PHE A 32 8.03 22.48 15.24
C PHE A 32 7.19 23.75 15.16
N ILE A 33 7.54 24.65 14.23
CA ILE A 33 6.82 25.90 13.97
C ILE A 33 5.38 25.62 13.52
N GLU A 34 5.20 24.65 12.61
CA GLU A 34 3.87 24.27 12.10
C GLU A 34 3.02 23.48 13.11
N GLN A 35 3.56 23.06 14.23
CA GLN A 35 2.89 22.29 15.31
C GLN A 35 2.12 21.05 14.78
N ARG A 36 2.58 20.44 13.68
CA ARG A 36 1.90 19.32 13.02
C ARG A 36 2.35 17.98 13.57
N GLY A 37 1.50 17.37 14.36
CA GLY A 37 1.61 15.98 14.81
C GLY A 37 2.67 15.74 15.87
N ILE A 38 2.77 14.48 16.32
CA ILE A 38 3.74 14.03 17.30
C ILE A 38 5.06 13.73 16.59
N ARG A 39 6.16 14.22 17.17
CA ARG A 39 7.55 14.03 16.71
C ARG A 39 8.40 13.51 17.86
N SER A 40 9.48 12.81 17.53
CA SER A 40 10.51 12.37 18.47
C SER A 40 11.78 13.20 18.24
N LEU A 41 12.43 13.62 19.30
CA LEU A 41 13.73 14.25 19.24
C LEU A 41 14.83 13.23 18.90
N THR A 42 14.69 12.01 19.41
CA THR A 42 15.67 10.93 19.21
C THR A 42 15.52 10.27 17.85
N ASP A 43 14.27 10.08 17.38
CA ASP A 43 13.97 9.44 16.10
C ASP A 43 13.23 10.43 15.18
N LYS A 44 14.01 11.23 14.46
CA LYS A 44 13.51 12.31 13.60
C LYS A 44 12.67 11.81 12.42
N ASP A 45 12.82 10.54 12.02
CA ASP A 45 12.10 9.95 10.89
C ASP A 45 10.79 9.25 11.28
N ALA A 46 10.64 8.86 12.54
CA ALA A 46 9.43 8.17 13.01
C ALA A 46 8.22 9.11 12.99
N ARG A 47 7.06 8.58 12.64
CA ARG A 47 5.79 9.31 12.56
C ARG A 47 4.65 8.51 13.16
N VAL A 48 3.60 9.21 13.56
CA VAL A 48 2.34 8.58 13.96
C VAL A 48 1.66 7.97 12.74
N GLY A 49 1.41 6.68 12.80
CA GLY A 49 0.63 5.94 11.82
C GLY A 49 -0.70 5.47 12.39
N LYS A 50 -1.67 5.25 11.51
CA LYS A 50 -2.98 4.72 11.85
C LYS A 50 -3.05 3.26 11.44
N LYS A 51 -3.41 2.37 12.38
CA LYS A 51 -3.60 0.95 12.14
C LYS A 51 -5.07 0.59 11.94
N SER A 52 -5.96 1.23 12.72
CA SER A 52 -7.41 1.09 12.61
C SER A 52 -8.06 2.41 12.99
N HIS A 53 -9.39 2.48 13.01
CA HIS A 53 -10.11 3.70 13.39
C HIS A 53 -9.71 4.22 14.79
N THR A 54 -9.41 3.31 15.71
CA THR A 54 -9.10 3.63 17.12
C THR A 54 -7.64 3.36 17.51
N GLN A 55 -6.85 2.71 16.65
CA GLN A 55 -5.49 2.32 16.98
C GLN A 55 -4.46 3.11 16.18
N TYR A 56 -3.54 3.72 16.89
CA TYR A 56 -2.40 4.45 16.35
C TYR A 56 -1.11 3.80 16.84
N PHE A 57 -0.05 4.02 16.12
CA PHE A 57 1.30 3.65 16.51
C PHE A 57 2.27 4.77 16.14
N PHE A 58 3.41 4.82 16.79
CA PHE A 58 4.50 5.71 16.45
C PHE A 58 5.67 4.88 15.92
N GLY A 59 6.18 5.22 14.75
CA GLY A 59 7.28 4.46 14.13
C GLY A 59 7.21 4.40 12.62
N TYR A 60 7.30 3.18 12.08
CA TYR A 60 7.51 2.92 10.65
C TYR A 60 6.51 1.91 10.10
N LYS A 61 6.31 1.96 8.79
CA LYS A 61 5.60 0.95 7.99
C LYS A 61 6.56 0.27 7.04
N SER A 62 6.37 -1.02 6.79
CA SER A 62 7.08 -1.75 5.74
C SER A 62 6.07 -2.25 4.70
N GLU A 63 6.36 -1.96 3.43
CA GLU A 63 5.69 -2.57 2.28
C GLU A 63 6.63 -3.57 1.61
N TYR A 64 6.10 -4.66 1.09
CA TYR A 64 6.91 -5.67 0.42
C TYR A 64 6.08 -6.46 -0.59
N CYS A 65 6.76 -6.94 -1.62
CA CYS A 65 6.23 -7.91 -2.57
C CYS A 65 6.71 -9.31 -2.21
N VAL A 66 5.81 -10.27 -2.34
CA VAL A 66 6.11 -11.69 -2.08
C VAL A 66 5.52 -12.56 -3.19
N THR A 67 6.27 -13.55 -3.65
CA THR A 67 5.78 -14.52 -4.63
C THR A 67 4.82 -15.53 -3.99
N THR A 68 4.10 -16.28 -4.81
CA THR A 68 3.22 -17.38 -4.36
C THR A 68 3.97 -18.46 -3.58
N GLU A 69 5.26 -18.66 -3.92
CA GLU A 69 6.17 -19.56 -3.20
C GLU A 69 6.61 -19.00 -1.86
N GLY A 70 6.31 -17.75 -1.56
CA GLY A 70 6.65 -17.08 -0.31
C GLY A 70 8.05 -16.48 -0.26
N ILE A 71 8.62 -16.09 -1.40
CA ILE A 71 9.89 -15.37 -1.53
C ILE A 71 9.61 -13.88 -1.61
N ILE A 72 10.24 -13.08 -0.76
CA ILE A 72 10.15 -11.62 -0.77
C ILE A 72 11.06 -11.08 -1.87
N THR A 73 10.49 -10.39 -2.85
CA THR A 73 11.21 -9.86 -4.02
C THR A 73 11.63 -8.41 -3.85
N ALA A 74 10.86 -7.64 -3.11
CA ALA A 74 11.14 -6.24 -2.78
C ALA A 74 10.60 -5.91 -1.39
N ILE A 75 11.28 -5.04 -0.66
CA ILE A 75 10.83 -4.50 0.62
C ILE A 75 11.29 -3.06 0.78
N ASP A 76 10.37 -2.19 1.15
CA ASP A 76 10.61 -0.79 1.48
C ASP A 76 10.08 -0.46 2.87
N VAL A 77 10.70 0.54 3.49
CA VAL A 77 10.30 1.07 4.81
C VAL A 77 10.04 2.55 4.67
N HIS A 78 8.94 2.96 5.22
CA HIS A 78 8.46 4.34 5.23
C HIS A 78 8.15 4.76 6.67
N ASP A 79 7.99 6.05 6.89
CA ASP A 79 7.50 6.56 8.18
C ASP A 79 6.07 6.08 8.47
N GLY A 80 5.63 6.20 9.72
CA GLY A 80 4.31 5.72 10.14
C GLY A 80 3.12 6.42 9.47
N ALA A 81 3.30 7.66 8.99
CA ALA A 81 2.25 8.44 8.34
C ALA A 81 2.08 8.10 6.84
N TYR A 82 2.93 7.24 6.31
CA TYR A 82 2.90 6.83 4.92
C TYR A 82 1.56 6.18 4.52
N PHE A 83 1.08 6.50 3.32
CA PHE A 83 -0.09 5.85 2.72
C PHE A 83 0.33 4.63 1.92
N ASP A 84 -0.26 3.50 2.24
CA ASP A 84 0.03 2.21 1.60
C ASP A 84 -0.22 2.31 0.08
N GLY A 85 0.75 1.82 -0.70
CA GLY A 85 0.70 1.82 -2.17
C GLY A 85 1.17 3.10 -2.85
N LYS A 86 1.57 4.15 -2.13
CA LYS A 86 2.05 5.40 -2.74
C LYS A 86 3.27 5.18 -3.64
N ASP A 87 4.21 4.36 -3.19
CA ASP A 87 5.45 4.04 -3.90
C ASP A 87 5.41 2.64 -4.53
N PHE A 88 4.21 2.14 -4.84
CA PHE A 88 3.97 0.83 -5.43
C PHE A 88 4.80 0.59 -6.70
N GLY A 89 4.97 1.62 -7.55
CA GLY A 89 5.82 1.55 -8.73
C GLY A 89 7.25 1.13 -8.41
N SER A 90 7.85 1.70 -7.36
CA SER A 90 9.21 1.34 -6.90
C SER A 90 9.33 -0.14 -6.50
N LEU A 91 8.33 -0.68 -5.80
CA LEU A 91 8.31 -2.11 -5.44
C LEU A 91 8.19 -3.02 -6.66
N CYS A 92 7.35 -2.64 -7.63
CA CYS A 92 7.26 -3.35 -8.92
C CYS A 92 8.60 -3.31 -9.65
N ASP A 93 9.22 -2.14 -9.79
CA ASP A 93 10.46 -1.96 -10.51
C ASP A 93 11.61 -2.77 -9.89
N LYS A 94 11.70 -2.84 -8.56
CA LYS A 94 12.66 -3.70 -7.85
C LYS A 94 12.42 -5.18 -8.12
N THR A 95 11.16 -5.60 -8.18
CA THR A 95 10.80 -6.99 -8.49
C THR A 95 11.16 -7.34 -9.94
N LEU A 96 10.90 -6.43 -10.88
CA LEU A 96 11.25 -6.59 -12.29
C LEU A 96 12.79 -6.58 -12.49
N ALA A 97 13.50 -5.71 -11.79
CA ALA A 97 14.96 -5.65 -11.81
C ALA A 97 15.64 -6.93 -11.28
N ALA A 98 14.95 -7.67 -10.41
CA ALA A 98 15.38 -9.01 -9.98
C ALA A 98 15.15 -10.09 -11.06
N GLY A 99 14.71 -9.73 -12.27
CA GLY A 99 14.48 -10.65 -13.39
C GLY A 99 13.15 -11.41 -13.31
N LEU A 100 12.22 -10.97 -12.47
CA LEU A 100 10.91 -11.61 -12.30
C LEU A 100 9.84 -10.90 -13.11
N LYS A 101 8.94 -11.68 -13.73
CA LYS A 101 7.73 -11.17 -14.39
C LYS A 101 6.57 -11.18 -13.38
N ILE A 102 5.83 -10.09 -13.31
CA ILE A 102 4.63 -9.99 -12.48
C ILE A 102 3.41 -10.32 -13.35
N ALA A 103 3.00 -11.57 -13.36
CA ALA A 103 1.84 -12.02 -14.15
C ALA A 103 0.50 -11.73 -13.44
N GLU A 104 0.47 -11.92 -12.13
CA GLU A 104 -0.71 -11.70 -11.29
C GLU A 104 -0.30 -10.90 -10.04
N PHE A 105 -1.19 -10.02 -9.58
CA PHE A 105 -1.00 -9.22 -8.37
C PHE A 105 -2.20 -9.36 -7.44
N PHE A 106 -1.92 -9.63 -6.16
CA PHE A 106 -2.93 -9.77 -5.10
C PHE A 106 -2.71 -8.66 -4.06
N GLY A 107 -3.67 -7.75 -3.94
CA GLY A 107 -3.62 -6.64 -2.99
C GLY A 107 -4.89 -6.55 -2.13
N ASP A 108 -4.85 -5.73 -1.08
CA ASP A 108 -6.07 -5.39 -0.34
C ASP A 108 -6.79 -4.18 -0.96
N LYS A 109 -7.92 -3.79 -0.38
CA LYS A 109 -8.73 -2.66 -0.86
C LYS A 109 -7.99 -1.32 -0.91
N ALA A 110 -6.93 -1.14 -0.12
CA ALA A 110 -6.14 0.09 -0.12
C ALA A 110 -5.37 0.28 -1.44
N TYR A 111 -5.04 -0.83 -2.11
CA TYR A 111 -4.37 -0.81 -3.42
C TYR A 111 -5.34 -0.57 -4.59
N PHE A 112 -6.66 -0.49 -4.36
CA PHE A 112 -7.63 -0.17 -5.42
C PHE A 112 -7.64 1.34 -5.71
N ILE A 113 -6.58 1.83 -6.30
CA ILE A 113 -6.40 3.24 -6.69
C ILE A 113 -5.93 3.33 -8.16
N PRO A 114 -6.28 4.41 -8.89
CA PRO A 114 -6.00 4.53 -10.33
C PRO A 114 -4.53 4.33 -10.69
N GLN A 115 -3.61 4.87 -9.91
CA GLN A 115 -2.17 4.79 -10.17
C GLN A 115 -1.66 3.35 -10.17
N ILE A 116 -2.13 2.54 -9.23
CA ILE A 116 -1.75 1.12 -9.12
C ILE A 116 -2.38 0.32 -10.25
N LEU A 117 -3.68 0.49 -10.49
CA LEU A 117 -4.40 -0.23 -11.55
C LEU A 117 -3.80 0.07 -12.94
N ASN A 118 -3.48 1.34 -13.22
CA ASN A 118 -2.83 1.74 -14.46
C ASN A 118 -1.44 1.11 -14.59
N ARG A 119 -0.63 1.14 -13.52
CA ARG A 119 0.70 0.51 -13.54
C ARG A 119 0.63 -0.99 -13.80
N LEU A 120 -0.29 -1.70 -13.15
CA LEU A 120 -0.50 -3.13 -13.39
C LEU A 120 -0.96 -3.41 -14.84
N LYS A 121 -1.82 -2.56 -15.38
CA LYS A 121 -2.27 -2.65 -16.78
C LYS A 121 -1.13 -2.43 -17.77
N GLU A 122 -0.27 -1.42 -17.54
CA GLU A 122 0.95 -1.17 -18.35
C GLU A 122 1.89 -2.38 -18.34
N LEU A 123 2.01 -3.07 -17.21
CA LEU A 123 2.83 -4.27 -17.06
C LEU A 123 2.19 -5.54 -17.67
N GLY A 124 0.93 -5.46 -18.12
CA GLY A 124 0.15 -6.62 -18.52
C GLY A 124 -0.14 -7.57 -17.36
N THR A 125 -0.12 -7.06 -16.13
CA THR A 125 -0.35 -7.80 -14.89
C THR A 125 -1.84 -7.90 -14.60
N ARG A 126 -2.33 -9.08 -14.32
CA ARG A 126 -3.71 -9.30 -13.89
C ARG A 126 -3.86 -8.98 -12.41
N ALA A 127 -4.73 -8.02 -12.09
CA ALA A 127 -4.94 -7.57 -10.72
C ALA A 127 -6.09 -8.32 -10.02
N PHE A 128 -5.85 -8.76 -8.79
CA PHE A 128 -6.85 -9.32 -7.88
C PHE A 128 -6.87 -8.46 -6.61
N ILE A 129 -7.54 -7.31 -6.70
CA ILE A 129 -7.66 -6.31 -5.64
C ILE A 129 -9.15 -6.05 -5.42
N PRO A 130 -9.73 -6.24 -4.22
CA PRO A 130 -11.13 -5.94 -4.00
C PRO A 130 -11.47 -4.48 -4.24
N VAL A 131 -12.62 -4.21 -4.83
CA VAL A 131 -13.09 -2.85 -5.12
C VAL A 131 -13.25 -2.04 -3.85
N SER A 132 -12.69 -0.84 -3.84
CA SER A 132 -12.80 0.08 -2.72
C SER A 132 -14.04 0.96 -2.85
N ALA A 133 -14.91 0.94 -1.84
CA ALA A 133 -16.08 1.80 -1.76
C ALA A 133 -15.73 3.31 -1.74
N SER A 134 -14.50 3.67 -1.41
CA SER A 134 -14.03 5.05 -1.49
C SER A 134 -13.77 5.50 -2.93
N SER A 135 -13.35 4.58 -3.79
CA SER A 135 -12.99 4.83 -5.20
C SER A 135 -14.17 4.60 -6.15
N TYR A 136 -15.04 3.66 -5.82
CA TYR A 136 -16.21 3.29 -6.62
C TYR A 136 -17.49 3.36 -5.77
N LYS A 137 -18.41 4.25 -6.15
CA LYS A 137 -19.61 4.60 -5.37
C LYS A 137 -20.91 4.37 -6.13
N ILE A 138 -20.89 3.62 -7.21
CA ILE A 138 -22.09 3.30 -7.96
C ILE A 138 -22.87 2.23 -7.20
N ASP A 139 -24.17 2.49 -7.06
CA ASP A 139 -25.10 1.50 -6.55
C ASP A 139 -25.50 0.56 -7.72
N GLU A 140 -24.95 -0.63 -7.71
CA GLU A 140 -25.14 -1.65 -8.76
C GLU A 140 -26.52 -2.34 -8.69
N GLU A 141 -27.26 -2.15 -7.60
CA GLU A 141 -28.64 -2.56 -7.54
C GLU A 141 -29.53 -1.61 -8.35
N LEU A 142 -29.10 -0.36 -8.50
CA LEU A 142 -29.83 0.67 -9.23
C LEU A 142 -29.34 0.86 -10.66
N TYR A 143 -28.05 0.60 -10.93
CA TYR A 143 -27.42 0.91 -12.21
C TYR A 143 -26.53 -0.23 -12.70
N SER A 144 -26.64 -0.56 -13.99
CA SER A 144 -25.75 -1.43 -14.72
C SER A 144 -25.10 -0.68 -15.89
N TYR A 145 -23.89 -1.08 -16.26
CA TYR A 145 -23.15 -0.47 -17.36
C TYR A 145 -22.93 -1.48 -18.50
N ASN A 146 -23.14 -1.03 -19.72
CA ASN A 146 -22.80 -1.78 -20.92
C ASN A 146 -21.60 -1.11 -21.58
N LYS A 147 -20.52 -1.85 -21.69
CA LYS A 147 -19.25 -1.42 -22.26
C LYS A 147 -19.33 -1.16 -23.75
N ASP A 148 -20.03 -2.05 -24.48
CA ASP A 148 -20.08 -2.02 -25.94
C ASP A 148 -20.79 -0.76 -26.45
N SER A 149 -21.81 -0.30 -25.72
CA SER A 149 -22.55 0.92 -26.05
C SER A 149 -22.12 2.15 -25.25
N ASP A 150 -21.20 2.01 -24.26
CA ASP A 150 -20.82 3.05 -23.31
C ASP A 150 -22.06 3.71 -22.64
N GLN A 151 -23.02 2.88 -22.22
CA GLN A 151 -24.29 3.32 -21.67
C GLN A 151 -24.54 2.74 -20.27
N TRP A 152 -25.18 3.54 -19.44
CA TRP A 152 -25.74 3.10 -18.17
C TRP A 152 -27.22 2.83 -18.31
N PHE A 153 -27.66 1.77 -17.67
CA PHE A 153 -29.07 1.39 -17.54
C PHE A 153 -29.49 1.51 -16.08
N CYS A 154 -30.69 2.01 -15.85
CA CYS A 154 -31.26 1.92 -14.51
C CYS A 154 -32.02 0.60 -14.32
N ARG A 155 -32.27 0.21 -13.07
CA ARG A 155 -33.01 -1.02 -12.73
C ARG A 155 -34.41 -1.11 -13.36
N TYR A 156 -34.94 -0.01 -13.83
CA TYR A 156 -36.27 0.07 -14.50
C TYR A 156 -36.16 0.03 -16.02
N GLY A 157 -35.02 -0.32 -16.59
CA GLY A 157 -34.80 -0.48 -18.03
C GLY A 157 -34.56 0.80 -18.81
N ASN A 158 -34.49 1.98 -18.16
CA ASN A 158 -34.21 3.22 -18.86
C ASN A 158 -32.69 3.32 -19.13
N GLU A 159 -32.34 3.91 -20.27
CA GLU A 159 -30.95 3.99 -20.76
C GLU A 159 -30.44 5.42 -20.87
N THR A 160 -29.12 5.57 -20.88
CA THR A 160 -28.45 6.86 -21.12
C THR A 160 -28.22 7.04 -22.62
N VAL A 161 -28.44 8.26 -23.13
CA VAL A 161 -28.34 8.58 -24.57
C VAL A 161 -27.28 9.65 -24.87
N LYS A 162 -26.71 10.25 -23.83
CA LYS A 162 -25.71 11.31 -23.99
C LYS A 162 -24.70 11.21 -22.85
N LYS A 163 -23.41 11.40 -23.19
CA LYS A 163 -22.29 11.51 -22.26
C LYS A 163 -21.65 12.88 -22.41
N SER A 164 -21.25 13.50 -21.32
CA SER A 164 -20.42 14.69 -21.33
C SER A 164 -19.33 14.60 -20.26
N ARG A 165 -18.14 15.13 -20.58
CA ARG A 165 -17.03 15.24 -19.62
C ARG A 165 -17.21 16.54 -18.84
N ASN A 166 -17.08 16.46 -17.53
CA ASN A 166 -17.18 17.59 -16.63
C ASN A 166 -15.87 17.73 -15.85
N ARG A 167 -15.26 18.92 -15.92
CA ARG A 167 -14.03 19.25 -15.20
C ARG A 167 -14.34 20.32 -14.18
N ARG A 168 -13.94 20.10 -12.94
CA ARG A 168 -14.11 21.06 -11.84
C ARG A 168 -12.80 21.20 -11.07
N LYS A 169 -12.43 22.43 -10.74
CA LYS A 169 -11.36 22.72 -9.79
C LYS A 169 -11.95 22.85 -8.39
N ARG A 170 -11.39 22.09 -7.43
CA ARG A 170 -11.77 22.21 -6.02
C ARG A 170 -10.51 22.13 -5.16
N ARG A 171 -10.21 23.18 -4.39
CA ARG A 171 -9.04 23.26 -3.48
C ARG A 171 -7.73 22.85 -4.20
N GLN A 172 -7.42 23.47 -5.32
CA GLN A 172 -6.22 23.23 -6.15
C GLN A 172 -6.10 21.81 -6.76
N LYS A 173 -7.16 21.01 -6.69
CA LYS A 173 -7.20 19.69 -7.35
C LYS A 173 -8.21 19.73 -8.49
N ASP A 174 -7.80 19.19 -9.63
CA ASP A 174 -8.68 18.98 -10.77
C ASP A 174 -9.46 17.68 -10.55
N PHE A 175 -10.79 17.80 -10.63
CA PHE A 175 -11.70 16.67 -10.58
C PHE A 175 -12.37 16.52 -11.94
N GLU A 176 -12.27 15.31 -12.48
CA GLU A 176 -12.93 14.95 -13.71
C GLU A 176 -14.04 13.93 -13.44
N SER A 177 -15.17 14.14 -14.07
CA SER A 177 -16.32 13.24 -14.00
C SER A 177 -16.98 13.13 -15.35
N TYR A 178 -17.68 12.02 -15.58
CA TYR A 178 -18.63 11.90 -16.68
C TYR A 178 -20.03 12.12 -16.17
N LYS A 179 -20.85 12.85 -16.99
CA LYS A 179 -22.29 12.96 -16.82
C LYS A 179 -22.96 12.16 -17.91
N TYR A 180 -23.71 11.17 -17.51
CA TYR A 180 -24.55 10.37 -18.38
C TYR A 180 -26.00 10.81 -18.23
N TYR A 181 -26.65 11.10 -19.35
CA TYR A 181 -27.98 11.65 -19.39
C TYR A 181 -28.96 10.59 -19.86
N PHE A 182 -29.90 10.22 -19.02
CA PHE A 182 -30.96 9.27 -19.35
C PHE A 182 -31.92 9.85 -20.39
N LYS A 183 -32.60 8.97 -21.13
CA LYS A 183 -33.59 9.36 -22.16
C LYS A 183 -34.76 10.12 -21.51
N PRO A 184 -35.10 11.35 -21.96
CA PRO A 184 -36.06 12.17 -21.27
C PRO A 184 -37.46 11.53 -21.19
N ASP A 185 -37.92 10.93 -22.31
CA ASP A 185 -39.26 10.36 -22.39
C ASP A 185 -39.42 9.13 -21.48
N GLN A 186 -38.40 8.29 -21.41
CA GLN A 186 -38.39 7.15 -20.50
C GLN A 186 -38.43 7.61 -19.03
N CYS A 187 -37.66 8.64 -18.66
CA CYS A 187 -37.68 9.17 -17.30
C CYS A 187 -38.96 9.89 -16.94
N ARG A 188 -39.59 10.60 -17.91
CA ARG A 188 -40.85 11.34 -17.71
C ARG A 188 -42.00 10.40 -17.41
N ASN A 189 -42.07 9.28 -18.13
CA ASN A 189 -43.12 8.27 -18.02
C ASN A 189 -42.83 7.17 -17.00
N CYS A 190 -41.71 7.26 -16.27
CA CYS A 190 -41.32 6.25 -15.30
C CYS A 190 -42.17 6.34 -14.03
N PRO A 191 -42.80 5.24 -13.57
CA PRO A 191 -43.59 5.25 -12.33
C PRO A 191 -42.78 5.58 -11.08
N HIS A 192 -41.45 5.36 -11.12
CA HIS A 192 -40.51 5.63 -10.03
C HIS A 192 -39.76 6.97 -10.17
N ARG A 193 -40.32 7.88 -11.02
CA ARG A 193 -39.67 9.16 -11.31
C ARG A 193 -39.34 9.96 -10.05
N ASP A 194 -40.28 10.04 -9.13
CA ASP A 194 -40.16 10.89 -7.94
C ASP A 194 -39.13 10.38 -6.93
N GLU A 195 -38.87 9.08 -6.91
CA GLU A 195 -37.78 8.49 -6.13
C GLU A 195 -36.40 8.86 -6.69
N CYS A 196 -36.27 8.90 -8.04
CA CYS A 196 -35.04 9.16 -8.76
C CYS A 196 -34.69 10.63 -8.95
N ILE A 197 -35.68 11.46 -9.20
CA ILE A 197 -35.55 12.86 -9.65
C ILE A 197 -36.13 13.81 -8.60
N LYS A 198 -35.31 14.17 -7.63
CA LYS A 198 -35.69 15.07 -6.52
C LYS A 198 -35.94 16.52 -6.95
N LYS A 199 -35.46 16.95 -8.14
CA LYS A 199 -35.64 18.31 -8.65
C LYS A 199 -36.87 18.36 -9.57
N ALA A 200 -37.94 19.03 -9.17
CA ALA A 200 -39.18 19.12 -9.91
C ALA A 200 -39.04 19.61 -11.37
N ARG A 201 -38.08 20.50 -11.64
CA ARG A 201 -37.80 21.03 -12.98
C ARG A 201 -36.98 20.12 -13.89
N SER A 202 -36.44 19.00 -13.36
CA SER A 202 -35.60 18.09 -14.16
C SER A 202 -36.50 17.11 -14.94
N VAL A 203 -36.29 17.05 -16.24
CA VAL A 203 -37.03 16.13 -17.13
C VAL A 203 -36.46 14.74 -17.19
N ARG A 204 -35.24 14.53 -16.69
CA ARG A 204 -34.51 13.26 -16.74
C ARG A 204 -33.49 13.10 -15.61
N LYS A 205 -33.14 11.89 -15.32
CA LYS A 205 -32.00 11.57 -14.43
C LYS A 205 -30.69 11.88 -15.14
N ILE A 206 -29.75 12.43 -14.37
CA ILE A 206 -28.33 12.58 -14.76
C ILE A 206 -27.51 11.78 -13.76
N LEU A 207 -26.74 10.83 -14.25
CA LEU A 207 -25.80 10.06 -13.45
C LEU A 207 -24.40 10.68 -13.61
N GLU A 208 -23.87 11.28 -12.55
CA GLU A 208 -22.51 11.81 -12.52
C GLU A 208 -21.59 10.81 -11.84
N VAL A 209 -20.56 10.35 -12.54
CA VAL A 209 -19.64 9.30 -12.12
C VAL A 209 -18.19 9.71 -12.34
N SER A 210 -17.26 9.12 -11.60
CA SER A 210 -15.83 9.25 -11.89
C SER A 210 -15.52 8.82 -13.31
N VAL A 211 -14.47 9.39 -13.92
CA VAL A 211 -13.99 8.97 -15.25
C VAL A 211 -13.63 7.49 -15.30
N ASN A 212 -13.24 6.90 -14.18
CA ASN A 212 -12.87 5.50 -14.07
C ASN A 212 -14.07 4.60 -13.73
N ALA A 213 -15.27 5.15 -13.50
CA ALA A 213 -16.42 4.35 -13.06
C ALA A 213 -16.83 3.24 -14.04
N PRO A 214 -16.78 3.44 -15.39
CA PRO A 214 -17.04 2.36 -16.33
C PRO A 214 -16.07 1.18 -16.16
N GLU A 215 -14.78 1.44 -16.06
CA GLU A 215 -13.76 0.41 -15.85
C GLU A 215 -13.93 -0.27 -14.48
N TYR A 216 -14.26 0.51 -13.45
CA TYR A 216 -14.49 -0.03 -12.10
C TYR A 216 -15.75 -0.87 -12.01
N TYR A 217 -16.78 -0.56 -12.80
CA TYR A 217 -17.96 -1.42 -12.90
C TYR A 217 -17.57 -2.79 -13.46
N GLU A 218 -16.84 -2.85 -14.56
CA GLU A 218 -16.37 -4.13 -15.12
C GLU A 218 -15.50 -4.89 -14.14
N TYR A 219 -14.63 -4.17 -13.45
CA TYR A 219 -13.77 -4.75 -12.43
C TYR A 219 -14.59 -5.32 -11.25
N SER A 220 -15.64 -4.64 -10.85
CA SER A 220 -16.57 -5.11 -9.80
C SER A 220 -17.33 -6.37 -10.23
N GLN A 221 -17.72 -6.48 -11.52
CA GLN A 221 -18.31 -7.70 -12.04
C GLN A 221 -17.29 -8.86 -12.03
N PHE A 222 -16.02 -8.58 -12.38
CA PHE A 222 -14.93 -9.56 -12.27
C PHE A 222 -14.72 -10.01 -10.82
N GLU A 223 -14.76 -9.09 -9.83
CA GLU A 223 -14.65 -9.44 -8.41
C GLU A 223 -15.71 -10.46 -7.94
N LYS A 224 -16.90 -10.44 -8.55
CA LYS A 224 -18.00 -11.36 -8.22
C LYS A 224 -17.83 -12.77 -8.80
N THR A 225 -16.88 -12.99 -9.71
CA THR A 225 -16.64 -14.29 -10.33
C THR A 225 -16.00 -15.29 -9.38
N ASP A 226 -16.25 -16.57 -9.63
CA ASP A 226 -15.59 -17.64 -8.87
C ASP A 226 -14.09 -17.67 -9.11
N GLU A 227 -13.65 -17.30 -10.31
CA GLU A 227 -12.22 -17.17 -10.63
C GLU A 227 -11.53 -16.17 -9.69
N PHE A 228 -12.11 -14.97 -9.52
CA PHE A 228 -11.54 -13.97 -8.61
C PHE A 228 -11.49 -14.52 -7.19
N ARG A 229 -12.57 -15.12 -6.70
CA ARG A 229 -12.65 -15.65 -5.33
C ARG A 229 -11.59 -16.70 -5.06
N GLU A 230 -11.40 -17.65 -5.99
CA GLU A 230 -10.41 -18.72 -5.85
C GLU A 230 -8.98 -18.17 -5.89
N LYS A 231 -8.67 -17.29 -6.84
CA LYS A 231 -7.36 -16.68 -6.97
C LYS A 231 -7.03 -15.79 -5.78
N TYR A 232 -7.98 -15.01 -5.29
CA TYR A 232 -7.78 -14.09 -4.17
C TYR A 232 -7.42 -14.79 -2.85
N LYS A 233 -7.74 -16.06 -2.69
CA LYS A 233 -7.31 -16.87 -1.53
C LYS A 233 -5.78 -16.90 -1.37
N GLN A 234 -5.03 -16.71 -2.45
CA GLN A 234 -3.56 -16.66 -2.41
C GLN A 234 -3.04 -15.50 -1.53
N ARG A 235 -3.84 -14.44 -1.36
CA ARG A 235 -3.51 -13.31 -0.48
C ARG A 235 -3.23 -13.74 0.97
N ALA A 236 -3.83 -14.83 1.44
CA ALA A 236 -3.53 -15.38 2.77
C ALA A 236 -2.04 -15.73 2.97
N GLY A 237 -1.30 -15.97 1.87
CA GLY A 237 0.15 -16.17 1.90
C GLY A 237 0.91 -14.93 2.36
N ILE A 238 0.45 -13.74 1.97
CA ILE A 238 1.03 -12.44 2.36
C ILE A 238 0.86 -12.21 3.86
N GLU A 239 -0.31 -12.51 4.40
CA GLU A 239 -0.61 -12.35 5.84
C GLU A 239 0.26 -13.29 6.69
N ARG A 240 0.39 -14.55 6.25
CA ARG A 240 1.29 -15.52 6.90
C ARG A 240 2.73 -15.05 6.89
N LYS A 241 3.21 -14.47 5.77
CA LYS A 241 4.56 -13.93 5.65
C LYS A 241 4.76 -12.72 6.57
N ASN A 242 3.80 -11.83 6.64
CA ASN A 242 3.82 -10.69 7.56
C ASN A 242 3.89 -11.15 9.04
N ALA A 243 3.07 -12.15 9.40
CA ALA A 243 3.10 -12.74 10.73
C ALA A 243 4.46 -13.40 11.03
N GLU A 244 5.05 -14.12 10.07
CA GLU A 244 6.38 -14.73 10.21
C GLU A 244 7.45 -13.68 10.51
N MET A 245 7.53 -12.62 9.67
CA MET A 245 8.52 -11.55 9.85
C MET A 245 8.37 -10.84 11.20
N LYS A 246 7.13 -10.53 11.60
CA LYS A 246 6.86 -9.79 12.84
C LYS A 246 7.07 -10.64 14.10
N ARG A 247 6.56 -11.88 14.13
CA ARG A 247 6.57 -12.72 15.33
C ARG A 247 7.91 -13.39 15.57
N PHE A 248 8.59 -13.85 14.51
CA PHE A 248 9.78 -14.70 14.63
C PHE A 248 11.07 -14.02 14.20
N HIS A 249 11.01 -12.92 13.45
CA HIS A 249 12.19 -12.25 12.90
C HIS A 249 12.35 -10.79 13.34
N GLY A 250 11.56 -10.37 14.35
CA GLY A 250 11.75 -9.10 15.03
C GLY A 250 11.30 -7.85 14.26
N LEU A 251 10.54 -7.99 13.15
CA LEU A 251 10.06 -6.84 12.38
C LEU A 251 8.90 -6.08 13.06
N ALA A 252 8.39 -6.56 14.19
CA ALA A 252 7.32 -5.89 14.94
C ALA A 252 7.79 -4.60 15.63
N ARG A 253 9.09 -4.46 15.90
CA ARG A 253 9.70 -3.30 16.59
C ARG A 253 10.96 -2.87 15.88
N ALA A 254 11.12 -1.57 15.70
CA ALA A 254 12.39 -1.00 15.27
C ALA A 254 13.45 -1.23 16.37
N ARG A 255 14.63 -1.68 16.00
CA ARG A 255 15.75 -1.93 16.90
C ARG A 255 16.77 -0.78 16.92
N GLY A 256 16.57 0.20 16.05
CA GLY A 256 17.39 1.40 15.95
C GLY A 256 16.54 2.56 15.47
N TYR A 257 17.13 3.74 15.43
CA TYR A 257 16.48 4.97 15.02
C TYR A 257 16.77 5.31 13.56
N GLY A 258 15.86 6.03 12.94
CA GLY A 258 15.95 6.53 11.57
C GLY A 258 15.58 5.50 10.49
N LEU A 259 15.08 5.99 9.37
CA LEU A 259 14.65 5.19 8.22
C LEU A 259 15.75 4.25 7.72
N ARG A 260 17.01 4.71 7.72
CA ARG A 260 18.14 3.88 7.27
C ARG A 260 18.30 2.63 8.12
N SER A 261 18.31 2.76 9.44
CA SER A 261 18.49 1.64 10.38
C SER A 261 17.34 0.65 10.27
N VAL A 262 16.09 1.14 10.24
CA VAL A 262 14.89 0.29 10.15
C VAL A 262 14.80 -0.37 8.76
N SER A 263 15.20 0.31 7.69
CA SER A 263 15.33 -0.28 6.35
C SER A 263 16.32 -1.43 6.31
N LEU A 264 17.50 -1.29 6.94
CA LEU A 264 18.46 -2.37 7.04
C LEU A 264 17.90 -3.56 7.81
N GLN A 265 17.27 -3.31 8.96
CA GLN A 265 16.58 -4.36 9.73
C GLN A 265 15.56 -5.12 8.88
N ALA A 266 14.72 -4.40 8.13
CA ALA A 266 13.71 -5.00 7.27
C ALA A 266 14.31 -5.84 6.14
N LYS A 267 15.37 -5.34 5.49
CA LYS A 267 16.09 -6.05 4.42
C LYS A 267 16.79 -7.31 4.93
N PHE A 268 17.44 -7.25 6.09
CA PHE A 268 18.03 -8.45 6.70
C PHE A 268 16.98 -9.45 7.15
N THR A 269 15.84 -8.97 7.65
CA THR A 269 14.70 -9.85 7.98
C THR A 269 14.18 -10.55 6.73
N ALA A 270 13.99 -9.83 5.62
CA ALA A 270 13.56 -10.40 4.35
C ALA A 270 14.58 -11.43 3.82
N LEU A 271 15.87 -11.11 3.90
CA LEU A 271 16.94 -12.05 3.50
C LEU A 271 16.90 -13.33 4.33
N ALA A 272 16.83 -13.24 5.65
CA ALA A 272 16.77 -14.40 6.53
C ALA A 272 15.55 -15.29 6.26
N VAL A 273 14.38 -14.67 6.06
CA VAL A 273 13.13 -15.37 5.74
C VAL A 273 13.22 -16.03 4.37
N ASN A 274 13.79 -15.34 3.38
CA ASN A 274 14.01 -15.91 2.05
C ASN A 274 14.96 -17.10 2.07
N LEU A 275 16.10 -17.02 2.75
CA LEU A 275 17.04 -18.14 2.88
C LEU A 275 16.38 -19.35 3.52
N LYS A 276 15.62 -19.15 4.60
CA LYS A 276 14.82 -20.20 5.24
C LYS A 276 13.80 -20.83 4.28
N ARG A 277 13.12 -20.00 3.49
CA ARG A 277 12.12 -20.47 2.53
C ARG A 277 12.74 -21.23 1.38
N ILE A 278 13.83 -20.72 0.81
CA ILE A 278 14.59 -21.39 -0.24
C ILE A 278 15.09 -22.74 0.25
N ALA A 279 15.69 -22.80 1.44
CA ALA A 279 16.15 -24.06 2.02
C ALA A 279 15.00 -25.08 2.12
N LYS A 280 13.80 -24.65 2.54
CA LYS A 280 12.62 -25.52 2.58
C LYS A 280 12.17 -25.99 1.20
N LEU A 281 12.13 -25.10 0.21
CA LEU A 281 11.75 -25.44 -1.16
C LEU A 281 12.73 -26.44 -1.77
N VAL A 282 14.03 -26.22 -1.59
CA VAL A 282 15.10 -27.10 -2.06
C VAL A 282 15.03 -28.47 -1.38
N SER A 283 14.81 -28.53 -0.06
CA SER A 283 14.73 -29.80 0.68
C SER A 283 13.48 -30.63 0.33
N SER A 284 12.43 -29.99 -0.16
CA SER A 284 11.21 -30.69 -0.59
C SER A 284 11.21 -31.12 -2.07
N SER A 285 12.23 -30.72 -2.84
CA SER A 285 12.39 -31.07 -4.24
C SER A 285 13.24 -32.32 -4.41
N ASN A 286 12.75 -33.28 -5.21
CA ASN A 286 13.53 -34.47 -5.61
C ASN A 286 14.46 -34.22 -6.81
N ASP A 287 14.58 -32.98 -7.29
CA ASP A 287 15.42 -32.61 -8.41
C ASP A 287 16.90 -32.56 -7.98
N LYS A 288 17.81 -33.23 -8.72
CA LYS A 288 19.25 -33.27 -8.46
C LYS A 288 19.87 -31.87 -8.37
N LYS A 289 19.44 -30.94 -9.20
CA LYS A 289 19.88 -29.54 -9.20
C LYS A 289 19.58 -28.84 -7.88
N TYR A 290 18.43 -29.12 -7.28
CA TYR A 290 18.06 -28.59 -5.98
C TYR A 290 18.86 -29.23 -4.83
N GLN A 291 19.23 -30.50 -4.95
CA GLN A 291 20.11 -31.16 -3.97
C GLN A 291 21.51 -30.56 -3.96
N GLU A 292 22.08 -30.17 -5.10
CA GLU A 292 23.34 -29.44 -5.18
C GLU A 292 23.27 -28.05 -4.51
N ILE A 293 22.18 -27.31 -4.73
CA ILE A 293 21.93 -26.04 -4.06
C ILE A 293 21.82 -26.23 -2.54
N GLN A 294 21.18 -27.29 -2.08
CA GLN A 294 21.05 -27.63 -0.67
C GLN A 294 22.45 -27.88 -0.04
N LEU A 295 23.30 -28.66 -0.70
CA LEU A 295 24.65 -28.89 -0.28
C LEU A 295 25.50 -27.61 -0.22
N PHE A 296 25.31 -26.72 -1.20
CA PHE A 296 25.96 -25.41 -1.22
C PHE A 296 25.52 -24.54 -0.03
N LEU A 297 24.23 -24.47 0.25
CA LEU A 297 23.66 -23.68 1.38
C LEU A 297 24.13 -24.21 2.73
N ILE A 298 24.25 -25.54 2.89
CA ILE A 298 24.82 -26.17 4.09
C ILE A 298 26.29 -25.79 4.28
N LYS A 299 27.09 -25.86 3.20
CA LYS A 299 28.50 -25.44 3.22
C LYS A 299 28.67 -23.97 3.55
N LEU A 300 27.80 -23.10 3.00
CA LEU A 300 27.77 -21.65 3.27
C LEU A 300 27.47 -21.38 4.75
N LYS A 301 26.41 -22.03 5.28
CA LYS A 301 26.03 -21.92 6.70
C LYS A 301 27.20 -22.33 7.61
N TYR A 302 27.88 -23.44 7.30
CA TYR A 302 29.03 -23.91 8.08
C TYR A 302 30.21 -22.92 8.03
N LYS A 303 30.49 -22.34 6.85
CA LYS A 303 31.54 -21.35 6.67
C LYS A 303 31.24 -20.04 7.42
N LEU A 304 30.01 -19.56 7.39
CA LEU A 304 29.58 -18.39 8.14
C LEU A 304 29.68 -18.63 9.66
N PHE A 305 29.23 -19.79 10.14
CA PHE A 305 29.30 -20.14 11.56
C PHE A 305 30.73 -20.26 12.07
N LYS A 306 31.63 -20.85 11.26
CA LYS A 306 33.06 -20.98 11.59
C LYS A 306 33.76 -19.61 11.65
N ASN A 307 33.43 -18.69 10.77
CA ASN A 307 33.96 -17.33 10.77
C ASN A 307 33.40 -16.49 11.95
N PHE A 308 32.13 -16.69 12.32
CA PHE A 308 31.57 -16.04 13.49
C PHE A 308 32.25 -16.46 14.79
N ASN A 309 32.48 -17.75 14.97
CA ASN A 309 33.20 -18.27 16.16
C ASN A 309 34.70 -17.90 16.19
N ARG A 310 35.35 -17.64 15.05
CA ARG A 310 36.71 -17.14 15.01
C ARG A 310 36.84 -15.69 15.45
N ASN A 311 35.84 -14.87 15.16
CA ASN A 311 35.83 -13.45 15.54
C ASN A 311 35.26 -13.20 16.96
N SER A 312 34.65 -14.21 17.59
CA SER A 312 34.19 -14.15 18.99
C SER A 312 35.16 -14.71 20.01
N GLY A 313 36.38 -15.01 19.61
CA GLY A 313 37.49 -15.40 20.49
C GLY A 313 37.94 -14.23 21.37
N CYS A 314 37.13 -13.90 22.38
CA CYS A 314 37.56 -13.13 23.52
C CYS A 314 38.47 -14.03 24.35
N GLU A 315 39.79 -13.78 24.32
CA GLU A 315 40.76 -14.38 25.22
C GLU A 315 40.28 -14.11 26.65
N ARG A 316 39.91 -15.20 27.33
CA ARG A 316 39.84 -15.17 28.81
C ARG A 316 41.28 -15.27 29.28
N THR A 317 41.91 -14.15 29.54
CA THR A 317 43.10 -14.09 30.39
C THR A 317 42.65 -14.43 31.82
N THR A 318 43.22 -15.48 32.33
CA THR A 318 43.22 -15.91 33.74
C THR A 318 43.76 -14.84 34.65
#